data_1e55696b55ada76a0955a1ad9ef89e23
#
_entry.id   1e55696b55ada76a0955a1ad9ef89e23
#
_cell.length_a   1.000
_cell.length_b   1.000
_cell.length_c   1.000
_cell.angle_alpha   90.00
_cell.angle_beta   90.00
_cell.angle_gamma   90.00
#
_symmetry.space_group_name_H-M   'P 1'
#
loop_
_entity.id
_entity.type
_entity.pdbx_description
1 polymer ?
#
loop_
_entity_poly.entity_id
_entity_poly.type
_entity_poly.pdbx_seq_one_letter_code
_entity_poly.pdbx_strand_id
1 'polypeptide(L)'
;MAFAIRGAIGTSDQYPSPSASALADLDLRQRIVAIANSQVGYRTQPVDSYCNKFSAYWDAGTANCPAGETSEEWCADFAAWVWRIAGVHFVYGYSKNEINGAVVSFYEWGVANGLWHPLSSGYVASPGDVAIYGLSRGSNPSAVHAAIVTSDKPRARGPDVVNGDGDRTGFSVVEVAVDQELAEADQRGSTLDGYVSPT
;
A
#
# COMPACT_ATOMS: atom_id res chain seq x y z
N MET A 1 -21.83 -1.45 42.62
CA MET A 1 -22.24 -1.76 41.23
C MET A 1 -21.08 -1.38 40.32
N ALA A 2 -20.37 -2.38 39.84
CA ALA A 2 -19.23 -2.14 38.93
C ALA A 2 -19.74 -2.14 37.49
N PHE A 3 -19.65 -1.02 36.81
CA PHE A 3 -19.90 -0.95 35.38
C PHE A 3 -18.70 -1.54 34.63
N ALA A 4 -18.90 -2.73 34.04
CA ALA A 4 -17.97 -3.29 33.09
C ALA A 4 -18.05 -2.47 31.80
N ILE A 5 -17.01 -1.70 31.50
CA ILE A 5 -16.80 -1.09 30.19
C ILE A 5 -16.46 -2.24 29.26
N ARG A 6 -17.44 -2.69 28.46
CA ARG A 6 -17.17 -3.52 27.29
C ARG A 6 -16.52 -2.61 26.26
N GLY A 7 -15.18 -2.67 26.17
CA GLY A 7 -14.48 -2.10 25.03
C GLY A 7 -15.00 -2.77 23.76
N ALA A 8 -15.51 -1.98 22.83
CA ALA A 8 -15.78 -2.43 21.47
C ALA A 8 -14.45 -2.89 20.88
N ILE A 9 -14.34 -4.18 20.58
CA ILE A 9 -13.20 -4.73 19.83
C ILE A 9 -13.33 -4.15 18.43
N GLY A 10 -12.48 -3.18 18.08
CA GLY A 10 -12.47 -2.56 16.76
C GLY A 10 -12.08 -3.58 15.71
N THR A 11 -12.61 -3.44 14.50
CA THR A 11 -12.32 -4.30 13.34
C THR A 11 -10.84 -4.36 12.97
N SER A 12 -10.02 -3.42 13.46
CA SER A 12 -8.56 -3.40 13.32
C SER A 12 -7.84 -4.61 13.94
N ASP A 13 -8.40 -5.23 14.96
CA ASP A 13 -7.79 -6.37 15.66
C ASP A 13 -7.88 -7.68 14.85
N GLN A 14 -8.73 -7.74 13.83
CA GLN A 14 -8.89 -8.93 12.99
C GLN A 14 -7.70 -9.13 12.04
N TYR A 15 -6.98 -8.09 11.68
CA TYR A 15 -5.83 -8.11 10.77
C TYR A 15 -4.61 -7.46 11.44
N PRO A 16 -4.04 -8.09 12.48
CA PRO A 16 -2.86 -7.56 13.15
C PRO A 16 -1.62 -7.68 12.26
N SER A 17 -0.68 -6.77 12.44
CA SER A 17 0.66 -6.96 11.88
C SER A 17 1.30 -8.21 12.45
N PRO A 18 2.14 -8.94 11.68
CA PRO A 18 2.94 -10.03 12.23
C PRO A 18 3.76 -9.56 13.43
N SER A 19 3.93 -10.41 14.42
CA SER A 19 4.74 -10.07 15.59
C SER A 19 6.22 -9.85 15.22
N ALA A 20 6.92 -9.06 16.02
CA ALA A 20 8.36 -8.85 15.82
C ALA A 20 9.15 -10.16 15.80
N SER A 21 8.75 -11.16 16.61
CA SER A 21 9.37 -12.48 16.59
C SER A 21 9.11 -13.25 15.30
N ALA A 22 7.94 -13.10 14.69
CA ALA A 22 7.63 -13.75 13.40
C ALA A 22 8.42 -13.11 12.23
N LEU A 23 8.89 -11.89 12.38
CA LEU A 23 9.66 -11.18 11.37
C LEU A 23 11.17 -11.19 11.60
N ALA A 24 11.64 -11.69 12.75
CA ALA A 24 13.02 -11.54 13.21
C ALA A 24 14.07 -12.16 12.25
N ASP A 25 13.74 -13.30 11.66
CA ASP A 25 14.66 -14.04 10.77
C ASP A 25 14.49 -13.70 9.29
N LEU A 26 13.57 -12.77 8.96
CA LEU A 26 13.29 -12.36 7.58
C LEU A 26 14.16 -11.18 7.17
N ASP A 27 14.62 -11.17 5.92
CA ASP A 27 15.19 -9.96 5.33
C ASP A 27 14.13 -8.87 5.09
N LEU A 28 14.55 -7.67 4.69
CA LEU A 28 13.66 -6.53 4.51
C LEU A 28 12.52 -6.85 3.52
N ARG A 29 12.84 -7.43 2.37
CA ARG A 29 11.85 -7.71 1.32
C ARG A 29 10.88 -8.80 1.74
N GLN A 30 11.36 -9.84 2.40
CA GLN A 30 10.53 -10.89 2.99
C GLN A 30 9.58 -10.32 4.06
N ARG A 31 10.05 -9.39 4.91
CA ARG A 31 9.19 -8.69 5.88
C ARG A 31 8.10 -7.90 5.19
N ILE A 32 8.42 -7.13 4.14
CA ILE A 32 7.43 -6.36 3.38
C ILE A 32 6.33 -7.28 2.85
N VAL A 33 6.71 -8.39 2.20
CA VAL A 33 5.75 -9.36 1.64
C VAL A 33 4.91 -10.01 2.74
N ALA A 34 5.52 -10.42 3.85
CA ALA A 34 4.80 -11.04 4.96
C ALA A 34 3.77 -10.08 5.59
N ILE A 35 4.13 -8.81 5.76
CA ILE A 35 3.24 -7.78 6.31
C ILE A 35 2.10 -7.49 5.32
N ALA A 36 2.38 -7.30 4.03
CA ALA A 36 1.35 -7.05 3.04
C ALA A 36 0.33 -8.21 3.01
N ASN A 37 0.80 -9.45 2.94
CA ASN A 37 -0.05 -10.63 2.92
C ASN A 37 -0.88 -10.80 4.20
N SER A 38 -0.39 -10.39 5.36
CA SER A 38 -1.13 -10.47 6.62
C SER A 38 -2.39 -9.60 6.63
N GLN A 39 -2.46 -8.61 5.76
CA GLN A 39 -3.60 -7.69 5.65
C GLN A 39 -4.63 -8.12 4.60
N VAL A 40 -4.35 -9.15 3.80
CA VAL A 40 -5.27 -9.62 2.76
C VAL A 40 -6.61 -10.02 3.37
N GLY A 41 -7.68 -9.45 2.84
CA GLY A 41 -9.05 -9.61 3.35
C GLY A 41 -9.49 -8.51 4.31
N TYR A 42 -8.60 -7.59 4.73
CA TYR A 42 -9.04 -6.38 5.46
C TYR A 42 -10.10 -5.63 4.65
N ARG A 43 -11.13 -5.16 5.32
CA ARG A 43 -12.22 -4.36 4.72
C ARG A 43 -12.47 -3.12 5.55
N THR A 44 -12.76 -2.03 4.87
CA THR A 44 -13.20 -0.78 5.51
C THR A 44 -14.51 -0.97 6.26
N GLN A 45 -14.75 -0.15 7.26
CA GLN A 45 -15.99 -0.12 8.02
C GLN A 45 -16.48 1.32 8.19
N PRO A 46 -17.65 1.70 7.64
CA PRO A 46 -18.60 0.87 6.87
C PRO A 46 -18.01 0.31 5.56
N VAL A 47 -18.59 -0.79 5.08
CA VAL A 47 -18.26 -1.33 3.75
C VAL A 47 -18.53 -0.25 2.69
N ASP A 48 -17.71 -0.22 1.65
CA ASP A 48 -17.75 0.79 0.58
C ASP A 48 -17.51 2.24 1.07
N SER A 49 -16.90 2.40 2.24
CA SER A 49 -16.34 3.67 2.70
C SER A 49 -14.83 3.71 2.50
N TYR A 50 -14.24 4.89 2.56
CA TYR A 50 -12.79 5.04 2.59
C TYR A 50 -12.23 5.00 4.03
N CYS A 51 -13.04 4.63 5.02
CA CYS A 51 -12.62 4.54 6.41
C CYS A 51 -11.64 3.40 6.63
N ASN A 52 -10.40 3.72 6.97
CA ASN A 52 -9.34 2.73 7.06
C ASN A 52 -8.32 3.05 8.15
N LYS A 53 -7.67 2.02 8.67
CA LYS A 53 -6.63 2.12 9.70
C LYS A 53 -5.27 2.59 9.16
N PHE A 54 -5.03 2.45 7.86
CA PHE A 54 -3.72 2.75 7.26
C PHE A 54 -3.53 4.26 7.15
N SER A 55 -4.52 5.00 6.64
CA SER A 55 -4.50 6.47 6.66
C SER A 55 -4.51 7.01 8.10
N ALA A 56 -5.31 6.41 8.99
CA ALA A 56 -5.33 6.78 10.40
C ALA A 56 -3.97 6.63 11.09
N TYR A 57 -3.18 5.64 10.73
CA TYR A 57 -1.81 5.47 11.24
C TYR A 57 -0.90 6.68 10.94
N TRP A 58 -1.18 7.38 9.86
CA TRP A 58 -0.42 8.55 9.41
C TRP A 58 -1.04 9.89 9.83
N ASP A 59 -2.15 9.89 10.56
CA ASP A 59 -3.00 11.07 10.80
C ASP A 59 -3.44 11.75 9.48
N ALA A 60 -3.59 10.94 8.40
CA ALA A 60 -3.99 11.39 7.08
C ALA A 60 -5.50 11.23 6.88
N GLY A 61 -6.07 11.96 5.90
CA GLY A 61 -7.51 11.91 5.59
C GLY A 61 -8.39 12.67 6.58
N THR A 62 -9.68 12.37 6.54
CA THR A 62 -10.70 13.07 7.34
C THR A 62 -11.12 12.20 8.53
N ALA A 63 -11.07 12.77 9.74
CA ALA A 63 -11.45 12.08 10.98
C ALA A 63 -12.99 12.04 11.16
N ASN A 64 -13.69 11.38 10.24
CA ASN A 64 -15.15 11.22 10.24
C ASN A 64 -15.60 9.76 10.34
N CYS A 65 -14.66 8.86 10.62
CA CYS A 65 -14.87 7.42 10.66
C CYS A 65 -15.09 6.89 12.07
N PRO A 66 -15.77 5.73 12.22
CA PRO A 66 -15.84 5.04 13.51
C PRO A 66 -14.47 4.48 13.92
N ALA A 67 -14.34 4.11 15.20
CA ALA A 67 -13.17 3.44 15.77
C ALA A 67 -11.81 4.16 15.63
N GLY A 68 -11.82 5.48 15.36
CA GLY A 68 -10.60 6.26 15.20
C GLY A 68 -9.91 6.09 13.86
N GLU A 69 -10.57 5.49 12.88
CA GLU A 69 -10.12 5.44 11.50
C GLU A 69 -10.35 6.78 10.79
N THR A 70 -9.68 6.98 9.66
CA THR A 70 -9.82 8.16 8.80
C THR A 70 -10.23 7.76 7.39
N SER A 71 -10.81 8.70 6.65
CA SER A 71 -11.38 8.51 5.32
C SER A 71 -10.57 9.26 4.26
N GLU A 72 -9.95 8.53 3.36
CA GLU A 72 -9.39 8.99 2.09
C GLU A 72 -9.09 7.80 1.15
N GLU A 73 -8.67 8.05 -0.09
CA GLU A 73 -8.08 7.02 -0.96
C GLU A 73 -6.76 6.53 -0.35
N TRP A 74 -6.62 5.23 -0.07
CA TRP A 74 -5.60 4.73 0.85
C TRP A 74 -4.61 3.71 0.27
N CYS A 75 -4.54 3.56 -1.05
CA CYS A 75 -3.58 2.65 -1.67
C CYS A 75 -2.12 3.02 -1.37
N ALA A 76 -1.79 4.32 -1.40
CA ALA A 76 -0.46 4.81 -1.05
C ALA A 76 -0.19 4.72 0.45
N ASP A 77 -1.16 5.04 1.29
CA ASP A 77 -1.04 4.92 2.74
C ASP A 77 -0.81 3.48 3.19
N PHE A 78 -1.51 2.53 2.55
CA PHE A 78 -1.28 1.11 2.76
C PHE A 78 0.16 0.71 2.41
N ALA A 79 0.63 1.09 1.22
CA ALA A 79 1.98 0.77 0.76
C ALA A 79 3.05 1.38 1.69
N ALA A 80 2.85 2.64 2.10
CA ALA A 80 3.72 3.33 3.05
C ALA A 80 3.71 2.66 4.43
N TRP A 81 2.53 2.26 4.91
CA TRP A 81 2.38 1.54 6.17
C TRP A 81 3.12 0.20 6.14
N VAL A 82 2.96 -0.59 5.08
CA VAL A 82 3.66 -1.87 4.90
C VAL A 82 5.18 -1.67 4.95
N TRP A 83 5.69 -0.70 4.20
CA TRP A 83 7.12 -0.35 4.20
C TRP A 83 7.61 0.09 5.58
N ARG A 84 6.86 0.96 6.26
CA ARG A 84 7.21 1.45 7.61
C ARG A 84 7.31 0.31 8.62
N ILE A 85 6.30 -0.57 8.67
CA ILE A 85 6.28 -1.69 9.61
C ILE A 85 7.39 -2.70 9.29
N ALA A 86 7.76 -2.86 8.04
CA ALA A 86 8.89 -3.71 7.63
C ALA A 86 10.27 -3.13 8.00
N GLY A 87 10.37 -1.83 8.27
CA GLY A 87 11.60 -1.15 8.62
C GLY A 87 12.25 -0.36 7.49
N VAL A 88 11.53 -0.05 6.41
CA VAL A 88 12.00 0.88 5.38
C VAL A 88 12.06 2.29 5.97
N HIS A 89 13.18 2.98 5.75
CA HIS A 89 13.40 4.33 6.25
C HIS A 89 12.97 5.39 5.24
N PHE A 90 11.96 6.16 5.57
CA PHE A 90 11.50 7.34 4.84
C PHE A 90 10.79 8.31 5.79
N VAL A 91 10.57 9.54 5.36
CA VAL A 91 9.72 10.51 6.05
C VAL A 91 8.33 10.44 5.42
N TYR A 92 7.30 10.28 6.24
CA TYR A 92 5.93 10.49 5.79
C TYR A 92 5.55 11.95 6.02
N GLY A 93 5.18 12.66 4.96
CA GLY A 93 4.84 14.08 5.01
C GLY A 93 4.60 14.66 3.62
N TYR A 94 4.27 15.94 3.59
CA TYR A 94 3.85 16.65 2.36
C TYR A 94 4.92 17.60 1.81
N SER A 95 6.16 17.51 2.31
CA SER A 95 7.28 18.23 1.74
C SER A 95 7.82 17.50 0.50
N LYS A 96 8.64 18.21 -0.28
CA LYS A 96 9.23 17.63 -1.50
C LYS A 96 10.04 16.37 -1.18
N ASN A 97 9.82 15.32 -1.96
CA ASN A 97 10.48 14.01 -1.85
C ASN A 97 10.16 13.24 -0.55
N GLU A 98 9.10 13.59 0.16
CA GLU A 98 8.52 12.79 1.24
C GLU A 98 7.41 11.91 0.68
N ILE A 99 7.20 10.73 1.26
CA ILE A 99 6.08 9.84 0.91
C ILE A 99 4.83 10.31 1.68
N ASN A 100 3.66 10.27 1.03
CA ASN A 100 2.36 10.60 1.62
C ASN A 100 1.22 9.82 0.95
N GLY A 101 -0.03 10.15 1.25
CA GLY A 101 -1.21 9.50 0.69
C GLY A 101 -1.39 9.66 -0.83
N ALA A 102 -0.66 10.56 -1.48
CA ALA A 102 -0.67 10.67 -2.93
C ALA A 102 0.34 9.68 -3.55
N VAL A 103 -0.14 8.81 -4.43
CA VAL A 103 0.69 7.77 -5.10
C VAL A 103 1.94 8.33 -5.75
N VAL A 104 1.83 9.51 -6.37
CA VAL A 104 2.96 10.16 -7.05
C VAL A 104 4.14 10.44 -6.12
N SER A 105 3.91 10.56 -4.82
CA SER A 105 4.96 10.77 -3.83
C SER A 105 5.98 9.63 -3.78
N PHE A 106 5.56 8.39 -4.01
CA PHE A 106 6.47 7.26 -4.16
C PHE A 106 7.39 7.42 -5.37
N TYR A 107 6.83 7.83 -6.51
CA TYR A 107 7.63 8.11 -7.70
C TYR A 107 8.67 9.22 -7.43
N GLU A 108 8.24 10.34 -6.85
CA GLU A 108 9.13 11.48 -6.55
C GLU A 108 10.23 11.09 -5.56
N TRP A 109 9.86 10.35 -4.50
CA TRP A 109 10.82 9.81 -3.54
C TRP A 109 11.78 8.82 -4.20
N GLY A 110 11.29 7.92 -5.03
CA GLY A 110 12.08 6.94 -5.75
C GLY A 110 13.08 7.61 -6.71
N VAL A 111 12.67 8.64 -7.43
CA VAL A 111 13.56 9.43 -8.31
C VAL A 111 14.63 10.14 -7.48
N ALA A 112 14.26 10.79 -6.38
CA ALA A 112 15.19 11.54 -5.53
C ALA A 112 16.27 10.65 -4.88
N ASN A 113 15.95 9.38 -4.65
CA ASN A 113 16.84 8.41 -4.02
C ASN A 113 17.51 7.45 -5.02
N GLY A 114 17.26 7.58 -6.33
CA GLY A 114 17.81 6.67 -7.34
C GLY A 114 17.20 5.26 -7.32
N LEU A 115 15.98 5.12 -6.81
CA LEU A 115 15.26 3.86 -6.58
C LEU A 115 14.03 3.69 -7.48
N TRP A 116 13.80 4.62 -8.40
CA TRP A 116 12.78 4.53 -9.42
C TRP A 116 13.26 3.70 -10.62
N HIS A 117 12.50 2.70 -11.00
CA HIS A 117 12.76 1.81 -12.13
C HIS A 117 11.60 1.89 -13.13
N PRO A 118 11.71 2.71 -14.18
CA PRO A 118 10.68 2.74 -15.23
C PRO A 118 10.64 1.40 -15.97
N LEU A 119 9.48 0.99 -16.49
CA LEU A 119 9.35 -0.24 -17.29
C LEU A 119 10.31 -0.27 -18.47
N SER A 120 10.58 0.89 -19.09
CA SER A 120 11.52 1.02 -20.22
C SER A 120 12.97 0.69 -19.88
N SER A 121 13.32 0.59 -18.58
CA SER A 121 14.68 0.23 -18.14
C SER A 121 14.98 -1.25 -18.27
N GLY A 122 13.97 -2.10 -18.47
CA GLY A 122 14.12 -3.57 -18.42
C GLY A 122 14.28 -4.12 -17.00
N TYR A 123 14.04 -3.30 -15.98
CA TYR A 123 14.06 -3.75 -14.59
C TYR A 123 13.02 -4.85 -14.36
N VAL A 124 13.43 -5.92 -13.69
CA VAL A 124 12.54 -6.99 -13.24
C VAL A 124 12.13 -6.69 -11.80
N ALA A 125 10.83 -6.54 -11.60
CA ALA A 125 10.30 -6.26 -10.27
C ALA A 125 10.72 -7.33 -9.25
N SER A 126 11.05 -6.89 -8.06
CA SER A 126 11.41 -7.77 -6.94
C SER A 126 10.35 -7.68 -5.83
N PRO A 127 10.12 -8.77 -5.08
CA PRO A 127 9.23 -8.72 -3.92
C PRO A 127 9.57 -7.55 -3.00
N GLY A 128 8.56 -6.84 -2.54
CA GLY A 128 8.71 -5.64 -1.71
C GLY A 128 8.82 -4.33 -2.45
N ASP A 129 8.99 -4.31 -3.77
CA ASP A 129 8.87 -3.09 -4.57
C ASP A 129 7.43 -2.55 -4.50
N VAL A 130 7.27 -1.25 -4.70
CA VAL A 130 5.97 -0.61 -4.95
C VAL A 130 5.79 -0.42 -6.44
N ALA A 131 4.80 -1.06 -7.01
CA ALA A 131 4.36 -0.87 -8.40
C ALA A 131 3.53 0.42 -8.49
N ILE A 132 3.82 1.26 -9.49
CA ILE A 132 3.13 2.54 -9.73
C ILE A 132 2.38 2.48 -11.04
N TYR A 133 1.09 2.82 -10.99
CA TYR A 133 0.17 2.79 -12.12
C TYR A 133 -0.37 4.18 -12.46
N GLY A 134 -0.58 4.43 -13.75
CA GLY A 134 -1.20 5.65 -14.26
C GLY A 134 -0.38 6.91 -13.98
N LEU A 135 0.96 6.81 -14.07
CA LEU A 135 1.86 7.93 -13.85
C LEU A 135 1.80 8.93 -14.99
N SER A 136 1.30 10.12 -14.69
CA SER A 136 1.39 11.30 -15.56
C SER A 136 2.55 12.18 -15.13
N ARG A 137 3.49 12.41 -16.05
CA ARG A 137 4.68 13.25 -15.84
C ARG A 137 4.46 14.62 -16.45
N GLY A 138 4.84 15.67 -15.76
CA GLY A 138 4.69 17.02 -16.24
C GLY A 138 4.99 18.05 -15.16
N SER A 139 4.50 19.27 -15.32
CA SER A 139 4.65 20.34 -14.31
C SER A 139 3.86 20.06 -13.02
N ASN A 140 2.87 19.19 -13.09
CA ASN A 140 2.07 18.73 -11.94
C ASN A 140 1.90 17.20 -12.06
N PRO A 141 2.90 16.41 -11.67
CA PRO A 141 2.85 14.96 -11.80
C PRO A 141 1.77 14.35 -10.93
N SER A 142 1.17 13.26 -11.40
CA SER A 142 0.16 12.49 -10.69
C SER A 142 0.31 11.00 -10.98
N ALA A 143 -0.22 10.16 -10.12
CA ALA A 143 -0.32 8.71 -10.36
C ALA A 143 -1.63 8.21 -9.77
N VAL A 144 -2.14 7.10 -10.30
CA VAL A 144 -3.50 6.63 -9.96
C VAL A 144 -3.47 5.60 -8.84
N HIS A 145 -2.54 4.63 -8.88
CA HIS A 145 -2.53 3.54 -7.91
C HIS A 145 -1.13 3.04 -7.56
N ALA A 146 -1.00 2.50 -6.34
CA ALA A 146 0.19 1.86 -5.82
C ALA A 146 -0.12 0.48 -5.25
N ALA A 147 0.75 -0.51 -5.50
CA ALA A 147 0.62 -1.86 -4.99
C ALA A 147 1.97 -2.45 -4.57
N ILE A 148 1.97 -3.35 -3.58
CA ILE A 148 3.17 -4.07 -3.13
C ILE A 148 3.40 -5.29 -4.01
N VAL A 149 4.55 -5.39 -4.66
CA VAL A 149 4.97 -6.59 -5.39
C VAL A 149 5.25 -7.72 -4.41
N THR A 150 4.70 -8.90 -4.68
CA THR A 150 4.81 -10.07 -3.79
C THR A 150 5.50 -11.28 -4.43
N SER A 151 5.72 -11.27 -5.76
CA SER A 151 6.44 -12.33 -6.44
C SER A 151 7.48 -11.79 -7.41
N ASP A 152 8.60 -12.49 -7.51
CA ASP A 152 9.68 -12.26 -8.48
C ASP A 152 9.52 -13.10 -9.77
N LYS A 153 8.46 -13.90 -9.85
CA LYS A 153 8.25 -14.78 -10.99
C LYS A 153 7.82 -13.95 -12.18
N PRO A 154 8.62 -13.93 -13.26
CA PRO A 154 8.21 -13.30 -14.50
C PRO A 154 7.01 -14.07 -15.04
N ARG A 155 5.81 -13.60 -14.77
CA ARG A 155 4.61 -14.04 -15.47
C ARG A 155 4.50 -13.24 -16.76
N ALA A 156 3.84 -13.80 -17.75
CA ALA A 156 3.69 -13.17 -19.07
C ALA A 156 3.04 -11.77 -18.99
N ARG A 157 2.47 -11.42 -17.84
CA ARG A 157 1.68 -10.21 -17.60
C ARG A 157 2.11 -9.37 -16.39
N GLY A 158 3.25 -9.73 -15.77
CA GLY A 158 3.85 -9.01 -14.65
C GLY A 158 3.78 -9.73 -13.29
N PRO A 159 4.26 -9.10 -12.21
CA PRO A 159 4.33 -9.71 -10.89
C PRO A 159 2.95 -9.82 -10.22
N ASP A 160 2.84 -10.72 -9.25
CA ASP A 160 1.72 -10.69 -8.32
C ASP A 160 1.90 -9.50 -7.37
N VAL A 161 0.80 -8.87 -6.99
CA VAL A 161 0.80 -7.74 -6.07
C VAL A 161 -0.26 -7.88 -4.99
N VAL A 162 -0.07 -7.17 -3.87
CA VAL A 162 -1.10 -6.92 -2.86
C VAL A 162 -1.46 -5.44 -2.90
N ASN A 163 -2.74 -5.16 -3.07
CA ASN A 163 -3.32 -3.83 -3.17
C ASN A 163 -4.02 -3.44 -1.88
N GLY A 164 -3.78 -2.23 -1.38
CA GLY A 164 -4.72 -1.52 -0.53
C GLY A 164 -5.71 -0.74 -1.38
N ASP A 165 -6.88 -0.44 -0.86
CA ASP A 165 -7.94 0.28 -1.56
C ASP A 165 -8.36 -0.43 -2.87
N GLY A 166 -8.46 -1.75 -2.80
CA GLY A 166 -8.87 -2.59 -3.92
C GLY A 166 -10.32 -2.33 -4.32
N ASP A 167 -10.58 -2.41 -5.62
CA ASP A 167 -11.78 -1.90 -6.28
C ASP A 167 -12.74 -3.00 -6.76
N ARG A 168 -12.33 -4.27 -6.74
CA ARG A 168 -13.18 -5.36 -7.25
C ARG A 168 -14.55 -5.46 -6.59
N THR A 169 -14.66 -4.97 -5.37
CA THR A 169 -15.88 -5.04 -4.54
C THR A 169 -16.26 -3.70 -3.94
N GLY A 170 -15.74 -2.57 -4.48
CA GLY A 170 -16.07 -1.23 -4.02
C GLY A 170 -15.07 -0.63 -3.02
N PHE A 171 -13.86 -0.26 -3.43
CA PHE A 171 -12.94 0.68 -2.74
C PHE A 171 -12.54 0.34 -1.30
N SER A 172 -12.57 -0.91 -0.89
CA SER A 172 -12.65 -1.18 0.53
C SER A 172 -11.81 -2.33 1.02
N VAL A 173 -10.95 -2.92 0.19
CA VAL A 173 -10.33 -4.22 0.48
C VAL A 173 -8.83 -4.19 0.28
N VAL A 174 -8.09 -4.91 1.15
CA VAL A 174 -6.75 -5.38 0.81
C VAL A 174 -6.88 -6.69 0.06
N GLU A 175 -6.46 -6.72 -1.18
CA GLU A 175 -6.59 -7.88 -2.06
C GLU A 175 -5.33 -8.24 -2.83
N VAL A 176 -5.22 -9.52 -3.21
CA VAL A 176 -4.18 -10.02 -4.11
C VAL A 176 -4.65 -9.87 -5.55
N ALA A 177 -3.85 -9.23 -6.38
CA ALA A 177 -3.97 -9.33 -7.83
C ALA A 177 -2.88 -10.27 -8.36
N VAL A 178 -3.31 -11.36 -8.96
CA VAL A 178 -2.44 -12.35 -9.58
C VAL A 178 -2.37 -12.01 -11.05
N ASP A 179 -1.17 -11.67 -11.51
CA ASP A 179 -0.95 -11.23 -12.87
C ASP A 179 -1.25 -9.73 -13.08
N GLN A 180 -0.25 -9.01 -13.49
CA GLN A 180 -0.27 -7.56 -13.67
C GLN A 180 -1.43 -7.06 -14.53
N GLU A 181 -1.86 -7.82 -15.56
CA GLU A 181 -2.95 -7.40 -16.43
C GLU A 181 -4.32 -7.40 -15.73
N LEU A 182 -4.49 -8.32 -14.77
CA LEU A 182 -5.67 -8.28 -13.88
C LEU A 182 -5.57 -7.10 -12.91
N ALA A 183 -4.37 -6.83 -12.39
CA ALA A 183 -4.13 -5.65 -11.56
C ALA A 183 -4.43 -4.35 -12.32
N GLU A 184 -4.01 -4.23 -13.57
CA GLU A 184 -4.30 -3.07 -14.42
C GLU A 184 -5.80 -2.92 -14.71
N ALA A 185 -6.51 -4.01 -14.99
CA ALA A 185 -7.95 -3.99 -15.19
C ALA A 185 -8.70 -3.63 -13.89
N ASP A 186 -8.22 -4.15 -12.76
CA ASP A 186 -8.76 -3.86 -11.44
C ASP A 186 -8.43 -2.43 -10.97
N GLN A 187 -7.47 -1.78 -11.61
CA GLN A 187 -6.94 -0.46 -11.24
C GLN A 187 -7.48 0.66 -12.15
N ARG A 188 -8.75 0.57 -12.51
CA ARG A 188 -9.45 1.57 -13.32
C ARG A 188 -8.85 1.77 -14.72
N GLY A 189 -8.26 0.72 -15.28
CA GLY A 189 -7.66 0.73 -16.61
C GLY A 189 -6.35 1.51 -16.70
N SER A 190 -5.69 1.78 -15.57
CA SER A 190 -4.39 2.42 -15.56
C SER A 190 -3.28 1.43 -15.89
N THR A 191 -2.33 1.85 -16.72
CA THR A 191 -1.17 1.03 -17.07
C THR A 191 -0.10 1.12 -16.00
N LEU A 192 0.67 0.04 -15.84
CA LEU A 192 1.87 0.04 -15.02
C LEU A 192 2.96 0.91 -15.67
N ASP A 193 3.60 1.78 -14.90
CA ASP A 193 4.66 2.69 -15.36
C ASP A 193 6.06 2.30 -14.88
N GLY A 194 6.14 1.64 -13.74
CA GLY A 194 7.42 1.20 -13.18
C GLY A 194 7.30 0.86 -11.69
N TYR A 195 8.47 0.77 -11.07
CA TYR A 195 8.60 0.31 -9.68
C TYR A 195 9.47 1.25 -8.85
N VAL A 196 9.19 1.29 -7.56
CA VAL A 196 10.06 1.94 -6.57
C VAL A 196 10.57 0.86 -5.62
N SER A 197 11.90 0.75 -5.49
CA SER A 197 12.51 -0.23 -4.59
C SER A 197 12.61 0.30 -3.16
N PRO A 198 12.41 -0.57 -2.14
CA PRO A 198 12.79 -0.24 -0.77
C PRO A 198 14.32 -0.15 -0.66
N THR A 199 14.80 0.70 0.26
CA THR A 199 16.26 0.80 0.57
C THR A 199 16.74 -0.33 1.42
#